data_b855b7211b540b9aba7d2bdd6e143ce9
#
_entry.id   b855b7211b540b9aba7d2bdd6e143ce9
#
_cell.length_a   1.000
_cell.length_b   1.000
_cell.length_c   1.000
_cell.angle_alpha   90.00
_cell.angle_beta   90.00
_cell.angle_gamma   90.00
#
_symmetry.space_group_name_H-M   'P 1'
#
loop_
_entity.id
_entity.type
_entity.pdbx_description
1 polymer ?
#
loop_
_entity_poly.entity_id
_entity_poly.type
_entity_poly.pdbx_seq_one_letter_code
_entity_poly.pdbx_strand_id
1 'polypeptide(L)'
;KKQKNFAIKVLCFPSSHSLIHNFVLLISPIALRRCFCLFIVIQHQQHHQQQMADGGEQQHGASSLRTVSSIAPTTSTPLTTKQLDTLIATTLNCPSPEQFIHDVSMTTIWQLCEDATNVLRDQASLVETKPPLVMCGDIHGQFVDLKRIFNKMGYPPFTKXXFLGDIVDRGTQSVETIVLLLLYKVRYPTEFYVLRGNHECASINRIYGFYDEINERYGHHNVRPLWERFNMTFAWLPFVGLVSDCILCMHGGIAPEMTNIQQLRMLRRPSIDPPVPSLELDLLWADP
;
A
#
# COMPACT_ATOMS: atom_id res chain seq x y z
N LYS A 1 -39.42 -7.81 -19.11
CA LYS A 1 -38.44 -8.01 -18.01
C LYS A 1 -37.26 -7.13 -18.30
N LYS A 2 -37.16 -5.97 -17.61
CA LYS A 2 -36.04 -5.05 -17.75
C LYS A 2 -34.76 -5.70 -17.19
N GLN A 3 -33.81 -5.95 -18.05
CA GLN A 3 -32.46 -6.32 -17.69
C GLN A 3 -31.87 -5.16 -16.88
N LYS A 4 -31.76 -5.32 -15.58
CA LYS A 4 -31.03 -4.33 -14.76
C LYS A 4 -29.54 -4.53 -15.03
N ASN A 5 -28.97 -3.58 -15.76
CA ASN A 5 -27.57 -3.55 -16.08
C ASN A 5 -26.73 -3.49 -14.78
N PHE A 6 -25.85 -4.44 -14.66
CA PHE A 6 -24.88 -4.50 -13.57
C PHE A 6 -23.77 -3.49 -13.86
N ALA A 7 -23.63 -2.49 -13.01
CA ALA A 7 -22.55 -1.53 -13.18
C ALA A 7 -21.40 -1.85 -12.23
N ILE A 8 -20.46 -2.64 -12.72
CA ILE A 8 -19.11 -2.52 -12.22
C ILE A 8 -18.59 -1.25 -12.90
N LYS A 9 -18.49 -0.18 -12.14
CA LYS A 9 -18.05 1.09 -12.70
C LYS A 9 -16.56 1.21 -12.49
N VAL A 10 -15.80 0.89 -13.52
CA VAL A 10 -14.35 1.16 -13.54
C VAL A 10 -14.19 2.63 -13.96
N LEU A 11 -13.71 3.44 -13.05
CA LEU A 11 -13.38 4.83 -13.33
C LEU A 11 -11.88 4.92 -13.55
N CYS A 12 -11.48 5.17 -14.79
CA CYS A 12 -10.09 5.49 -15.11
C CYS A 12 -9.90 6.99 -14.99
N PHE A 13 -8.92 7.41 -14.22
CA PHE A 13 -8.51 8.81 -14.14
C PHE A 13 -7.21 8.95 -14.93
N PRO A 14 -7.18 9.77 -16.00
CA PRO A 14 -5.90 10.11 -16.60
C PRO A 14 -5.11 10.97 -15.61
N SER A 15 -3.93 10.52 -15.26
CA SER A 15 -3.00 11.35 -14.48
C SER A 15 -2.40 12.43 -15.40
N SER A 16 -2.15 13.60 -14.84
CA SER A 16 -1.68 14.75 -15.62
C SER A 16 -0.21 14.61 -16.09
N HIS A 17 0.53 13.62 -15.59
CA HIS A 17 1.97 13.53 -15.87
C HIS A 17 2.56 12.12 -16.05
N SER A 18 1.76 11.08 -16.18
CA SER A 18 2.32 9.75 -16.39
C SER A 18 1.33 8.76 -17.01
N LEU A 19 1.89 7.69 -17.57
CA LEU A 19 1.17 6.54 -18.11
C LEU A 19 0.50 5.66 -17.04
N ILE A 20 0.40 6.14 -15.82
CA ILE A 20 -0.23 5.42 -14.71
C ILE A 20 -1.74 5.64 -14.76
N HIS A 21 -2.48 4.58 -14.98
CA HIS A 21 -3.95 4.61 -14.95
C HIS A 21 -4.43 4.16 -13.57
N ASN A 22 -4.91 5.11 -12.77
CA ASN A 22 -5.53 4.79 -11.49
C ASN A 22 -6.91 4.17 -11.71
N PHE A 23 -7.05 2.91 -11.36
CA PHE A 23 -8.32 2.21 -11.43
C PHE A 23 -9.06 2.33 -10.10
N VAL A 24 -10.30 2.78 -10.17
CA VAL A 24 -11.20 2.78 -9.02
C VAL A 24 -12.42 1.94 -9.36
N LEU A 25 -12.66 0.92 -8.57
CA LEU A 25 -13.76 -0.01 -8.76
C LEU A 25 -14.75 0.12 -7.61
N LEU A 26 -15.99 0.46 -7.94
CA LEU A 26 -17.08 0.49 -6.97
C LEU A 26 -17.86 -0.83 -7.02
N ILE A 27 -17.83 -1.57 -5.92
CA ILE A 27 -18.57 -2.83 -5.79
C ILE A 27 -19.82 -2.61 -4.95
N SER A 28 -20.98 -2.82 -5.56
CA SER A 28 -22.25 -2.74 -4.86
C SER A 28 -22.69 -4.13 -4.38
N PRO A 29 -23.49 -4.21 -3.30
CA PRO A 29 -24.03 -5.49 -2.82
C PRO A 29 -24.88 -6.25 -3.85
N ILE A 30 -25.44 -5.54 -4.82
CA ILE A 30 -26.32 -6.11 -5.84
C ILE A 30 -25.50 -6.84 -6.92
N ALA A 31 -24.28 -6.39 -7.19
CA ALA A 31 -23.40 -6.97 -8.22
C ALA A 31 -22.95 -8.40 -7.85
N LEU A 32 -22.90 -8.73 -6.55
CA LEU A 32 -22.36 -10.00 -6.08
C LEU A 32 -23.29 -11.20 -6.18
N ARG A 33 -24.60 -10.98 -6.39
CA ARG A 33 -25.57 -12.09 -6.41
C ARG A 33 -25.46 -13.03 -7.63
N ARG A 34 -24.56 -12.69 -8.59
CA ARG A 34 -24.40 -13.47 -9.84
C ARG A 34 -22.94 -13.67 -10.28
N CYS A 35 -21.98 -13.41 -9.41
CA CYS A 35 -20.57 -13.63 -9.76
C CYS A 35 -20.14 -15.07 -9.48
N PHE A 36 -19.78 -15.78 -10.55
CA PHE A 36 -18.86 -16.91 -10.47
C PHE A 36 -17.46 -16.30 -10.40
N CYS A 37 -16.73 -16.51 -9.35
CA CYS A 37 -15.35 -16.04 -9.05
C CYS A 37 -14.78 -14.99 -10.02
N LEU A 38 -14.82 -13.74 -9.61
CA LEU A 38 -14.16 -12.68 -10.36
C LEU A 38 -12.77 -12.44 -9.75
N PHE A 39 -11.76 -12.60 -10.57
CA PHE A 39 -10.39 -12.23 -10.21
C PHE A 39 -10.15 -10.81 -10.67
N ILE A 40 -9.78 -9.94 -9.75
CA ILE A 40 -9.34 -8.60 -10.09
C ILE A 40 -7.83 -8.56 -9.91
N VAL A 41 -7.16 -8.52 -11.02
CA VAL A 41 -5.72 -8.37 -11.13
C VAL A 41 -5.47 -7.03 -11.78
N ILE A 42 -4.57 -6.25 -11.24
CA ILE A 42 -4.17 -5.00 -11.86
C ILE A 42 -3.01 -5.31 -12.80
N GLN A 43 -3.26 -5.17 -14.10
CA GLN A 43 -2.19 -5.28 -15.09
C GLN A 43 -1.34 -4.01 -15.09
N HIS A 44 -0.10 -4.17 -14.71
CA HIS A 44 0.93 -3.16 -14.90
C HIS A 44 1.46 -3.32 -16.33
N GLN A 45 1.24 -2.33 -17.19
CA GLN A 45 1.97 -2.29 -18.46
C GLN A 45 3.40 -1.82 -18.15
N GLN A 46 4.30 -2.77 -17.93
CA GLN A 46 5.72 -2.45 -17.83
C GLN A 46 6.32 -2.31 -19.22
N HIS A 47 6.51 -1.08 -19.67
CA HIS A 47 7.38 -0.76 -20.78
C HIS A 47 8.79 -0.51 -20.26
N HIS A 48 9.46 -1.50 -19.67
CA HIS A 48 10.90 -1.43 -19.40
C HIS A 48 11.47 -2.81 -19.01
N GLN A 49 11.48 -3.74 -19.97
CA GLN A 49 12.24 -4.98 -19.78
C GLN A 49 13.57 -5.00 -20.55
N GLN A 50 14.09 -3.86 -20.98
CA GLN A 50 15.23 -3.87 -21.90
C GLN A 50 16.52 -3.26 -21.37
N GLN A 51 16.65 -2.99 -20.08
CA GLN A 51 17.89 -2.43 -19.54
C GLN A 51 18.58 -3.23 -18.41
N MET A 52 18.18 -4.49 -18.22
CA MET A 52 18.80 -5.30 -17.17
C MET A 52 19.69 -6.44 -17.71
N ALA A 53 20.08 -6.40 -19.00
CA ALA A 53 20.85 -7.48 -19.59
C ALA A 53 22.39 -7.23 -19.64
N ASP A 54 22.85 -6.03 -19.30
CA ASP A 54 24.27 -5.71 -19.37
C ASP A 54 24.79 -5.07 -18.07
N GLY A 55 24.86 -5.84 -17.01
CA GLY A 55 25.48 -5.40 -15.77
C GLY A 55 26.20 -6.56 -15.08
N GLY A 56 27.52 -6.56 -15.20
CA GLY A 56 28.37 -7.66 -14.76
C GLY A 56 28.25 -8.04 -13.29
N GLU A 57 28.56 -9.30 -13.03
CA GLU A 57 28.65 -9.91 -11.72
C GLU A 57 29.53 -9.12 -10.75
N GLN A 58 28.93 -8.53 -9.73
CA GLN A 58 29.67 -8.15 -8.53
C GLN A 58 29.21 -8.99 -7.36
N GLN A 59 30.10 -9.86 -6.93
CA GLN A 59 29.92 -10.64 -5.72
C GLN A 59 29.83 -9.72 -4.51
N HIS A 60 28.66 -9.60 -3.92
CA HIS A 60 28.52 -8.98 -2.62
C HIS A 60 28.56 -10.02 -1.53
N GLY A 61 29.65 -10.00 -0.78
CA GLY A 61 29.81 -10.81 0.42
C GLY A 61 28.73 -10.48 1.46
N ALA A 62 28.23 -11.53 2.09
CA ALA A 62 27.27 -11.42 3.18
C ALA A 62 27.88 -10.61 4.32
N SER A 63 27.47 -9.36 4.49
CA SER A 63 27.86 -8.60 5.67
C SER A 63 26.91 -8.93 6.81
N SER A 64 27.49 -9.41 7.91
CA SER A 64 26.78 -9.69 9.14
C SER A 64 26.03 -8.44 9.62
N LEU A 65 24.76 -8.61 9.93
CA LEU A 65 23.94 -7.62 10.60
C LEU A 65 24.59 -7.23 11.94
N ARG A 66 25.35 -6.15 11.96
CA ARG A 66 25.77 -5.54 13.22
C ARG A 66 24.56 -4.92 13.87
N THR A 67 24.29 -5.34 15.08
CA THR A 67 23.28 -4.74 15.95
C THR A 67 23.52 -3.23 16.04
N VAL A 68 22.69 -2.46 15.38
CA VAL A 68 22.68 -1.01 15.53
C VAL A 68 22.04 -0.73 16.89
N SER A 69 22.80 -0.14 17.78
CA SER A 69 22.30 0.31 19.07
C SER A 69 21.11 1.27 18.82
N SER A 70 19.96 0.84 19.26
CA SER A 70 18.68 1.50 19.04
C SER A 70 18.63 2.87 19.70
N ILE A 71 18.44 3.90 18.89
CA ILE A 71 17.72 5.08 19.36
C ILE A 71 16.24 4.72 19.24
N ALA A 72 15.80 3.78 20.08
CA ALA A 72 14.38 3.52 20.24
C ALA A 72 13.88 4.54 21.26
N PRO A 73 12.92 5.39 20.91
CA PRO A 73 12.29 6.18 21.97
C PRO A 73 11.63 5.20 22.93
N THR A 74 11.96 5.33 24.18
CA THR A 74 11.32 4.64 25.29
C THR A 74 9.80 4.78 25.17
N THR A 75 9.10 3.65 25.07
CA THR A 75 7.64 3.47 25.16
C THR A 75 6.82 4.72 24.80
N SER A 76 6.64 4.94 23.52
CA SER A 76 5.75 5.98 23.04
C SER A 76 4.30 5.52 23.20
N THR A 77 3.44 6.42 23.70
CA THR A 77 2.01 6.14 23.80
C THR A 77 1.36 6.18 22.40
N PRO A 78 0.45 5.25 22.09
CA PRO A 78 -0.24 5.28 20.80
C PRO A 78 -0.97 6.60 20.56
N LEU A 79 -1.08 6.97 19.30
CA LEU A 79 -1.82 8.16 18.87
C LEU A 79 -3.30 8.04 19.28
N THR A 80 -3.80 9.03 19.98
CA THR A 80 -5.21 9.08 20.36
C THR A 80 -6.10 9.33 19.14
N THR A 81 -7.36 8.96 19.23
CA THR A 81 -8.37 9.24 18.19
C THR A 81 -8.35 10.70 17.76
N LYS A 82 -8.28 11.63 18.71
CA LYS A 82 -8.24 13.06 18.42
C LYS A 82 -6.98 13.46 17.63
N GLN A 83 -5.83 12.93 18.01
CA GLN A 83 -4.58 13.18 17.28
C GLN A 83 -4.66 12.62 15.84
N LEU A 84 -5.20 11.40 15.67
CA LEU A 84 -5.40 10.81 14.35
C LEU A 84 -6.31 11.69 13.48
N ASP A 85 -7.45 12.12 14.02
CA ASP A 85 -8.40 12.98 13.28
C ASP A 85 -7.74 14.32 12.90
N THR A 86 -6.95 14.90 13.80
CA THR A 86 -6.20 16.14 13.52
C THR A 86 -5.17 15.91 12.42
N LEU A 87 -4.37 14.84 12.52
CA LEU A 87 -3.34 14.52 11.53
C LEU A 87 -3.93 14.23 10.15
N ILE A 88 -5.07 13.54 10.09
CA ILE A 88 -5.80 13.31 8.83
C ILE A 88 -6.17 14.66 8.20
N ALA A 89 -6.78 15.56 9.00
CA ALA A 89 -7.17 16.87 8.50
C ALA A 89 -5.95 17.71 8.06
N THR A 90 -4.88 17.69 8.83
CA THR A 90 -3.62 18.39 8.50
C THR A 90 -3.06 17.86 7.18
N THR A 91 -2.95 16.54 7.03
CA THR A 91 -2.39 15.90 5.82
C THR A 91 -3.24 16.23 4.59
N LEU A 92 -4.57 16.10 4.68
CA LEU A 92 -5.49 16.38 3.58
C LEU A 92 -5.42 17.83 3.10
N ASN A 93 -5.25 18.77 4.02
CA ASN A 93 -5.27 20.22 3.72
C ASN A 93 -3.87 20.79 3.49
N CYS A 94 -2.84 19.97 3.58
CA CYS A 94 -1.47 20.43 3.40
C CYS A 94 -1.24 20.94 1.98
N PRO A 95 -0.78 22.20 1.82
CA PRO A 95 -0.64 22.79 0.49
C PRO A 95 0.61 22.36 -0.26
N SER A 96 1.66 21.94 0.44
CA SER A 96 2.94 21.58 -0.19
C SER A 96 3.73 20.59 0.65
N PRO A 97 4.69 19.87 0.04
CA PRO A 97 5.58 18.97 0.80
C PRO A 97 6.38 19.66 1.92
N GLU A 98 6.81 20.89 1.70
CA GLU A 98 7.54 21.66 2.70
C GLU A 98 6.67 21.95 3.93
N GLN A 99 5.43 22.33 3.69
CA GLN A 99 4.49 22.57 4.79
C GLN A 99 4.18 21.26 5.52
N PHE A 100 4.08 20.14 4.78
CA PHE A 100 3.85 18.83 5.39
C PHE A 100 4.95 18.47 6.41
N ILE A 101 6.22 18.64 6.03
CA ILE A 101 7.36 18.35 6.93
C ILE A 101 7.30 19.23 8.20
N HIS A 102 6.86 20.47 8.05
CA HIS A 102 6.70 21.40 9.16
C HIS A 102 5.58 20.97 10.10
N ASP A 103 4.44 20.54 9.55
CA ASP A 103 3.21 20.25 10.33
C ASP A 103 3.17 18.82 10.88
N VAL A 104 3.84 17.86 10.19
CA VAL A 104 3.86 16.45 10.59
C VAL A 104 5.30 16.02 10.88
N SER A 105 5.68 16.04 12.14
CA SER A 105 7.06 15.75 12.54
C SER A 105 7.47 14.31 12.25
N MET A 106 8.76 14.09 12.08
CA MET A 106 9.34 12.75 11.89
C MET A 106 8.98 11.81 13.06
N THR A 107 8.95 12.34 14.28
CA THR A 107 8.56 11.56 15.47
C THR A 107 7.09 11.14 15.42
N THR A 108 6.22 11.99 14.88
CA THR A 108 4.81 11.67 14.64
C THR A 108 4.67 10.54 13.61
N ILE A 109 5.43 10.62 12.51
CA ILE A 109 5.44 9.58 11.47
C ILE A 109 5.94 8.26 12.06
N TRP A 110 7.00 8.33 12.87
CA TRP A 110 7.54 7.14 13.53
C TRP A 110 6.48 6.46 14.41
N GLN A 111 5.79 7.25 15.25
CA GLN A 111 4.71 6.73 16.12
C GLN A 111 3.57 6.14 15.28
N LEU A 112 3.18 6.82 14.21
CA LEU A 112 2.15 6.32 13.30
C LEU A 112 2.54 4.96 12.69
N CYS A 113 3.79 4.81 12.28
CA CYS A 113 4.30 3.54 11.76
C CYS A 113 4.22 2.43 12.83
N GLU A 114 4.51 2.75 14.09
CA GLU A 114 4.37 1.80 15.22
C GLU A 114 2.92 1.38 15.39
N ASP A 115 2.02 2.35 15.46
CA ASP A 115 0.58 2.10 15.63
C ASP A 115 0.02 1.29 14.47
N ALA A 116 0.40 1.64 13.23
CA ALA A 116 -0.01 0.92 12.03
C ALA A 116 0.53 -0.52 12.03
N THR A 117 1.78 -0.71 12.44
CA THR A 117 2.39 -2.04 12.57
C THR A 117 1.57 -2.91 13.53
N ASN A 118 1.17 -2.36 14.67
CA ASN A 118 0.36 -3.10 15.65
C ASN A 118 -1.00 -3.49 15.07
N VAL A 119 -1.70 -2.56 14.40
CA VAL A 119 -2.98 -2.84 13.72
C VAL A 119 -2.81 -3.92 12.65
N LEU A 120 -1.76 -3.83 11.84
CA LEU A 120 -1.49 -4.78 10.75
C LEU A 120 -1.08 -6.16 11.25
N ARG A 121 -0.35 -6.22 12.37
CA ARG A 121 0.06 -7.48 13.01
C ARG A 121 -1.16 -8.31 13.45
N ASP A 122 -2.17 -7.63 13.97
CA ASP A 122 -3.41 -8.28 14.42
C ASP A 122 -4.35 -8.65 13.27
N GLN A 123 -4.10 -8.13 12.06
CA GLN A 123 -4.89 -8.42 10.87
C GLN A 123 -4.38 -9.69 10.17
N ALA A 124 -5.30 -10.46 9.58
CA ALA A 124 -4.93 -11.67 8.82
C ALA A 124 -4.18 -11.32 7.53
N SER A 125 -3.36 -12.25 7.03
CA SER A 125 -2.66 -12.12 5.74
C SER A 125 -3.63 -12.09 4.56
N LEU A 126 -4.74 -12.82 4.66
CA LEU A 126 -5.88 -12.71 3.77
C LEU A 126 -6.94 -11.84 4.44
N VAL A 127 -7.13 -10.64 3.94
CA VAL A 127 -8.17 -9.71 4.43
C VAL A 127 -9.52 -10.13 3.87
N GLU A 128 -10.50 -10.37 4.74
CA GLU A 128 -11.86 -10.69 4.32
C GLU A 128 -12.78 -9.51 4.60
N THR A 129 -13.55 -9.08 3.61
CA THR A 129 -14.44 -7.93 3.73
C THR A 129 -15.70 -8.08 2.89
N LYS A 130 -16.63 -7.15 3.06
CA LYS A 130 -17.93 -7.16 2.35
C LYS A 130 -18.23 -5.78 1.79
N PRO A 131 -18.93 -5.72 0.63
CA PRO A 131 -19.35 -4.43 0.07
C PRO A 131 -20.44 -3.75 0.92
N PRO A 132 -20.70 -2.46 0.72
CA PRO A 132 -20.11 -1.64 -0.34
C PRO A 132 -18.67 -1.24 -0.03
N LEU A 133 -17.82 -1.24 -1.06
CA LEU A 133 -16.44 -0.76 -0.91
C LEU A 133 -15.91 -0.22 -2.24
N VAL A 134 -14.94 0.67 -2.15
CA VAL A 134 -14.19 1.21 -3.28
C VAL A 134 -12.83 0.51 -3.30
N MET A 135 -12.44 -0.02 -4.45
CA MET A 135 -11.09 -0.58 -4.64
C MET A 135 -10.28 0.37 -5.50
N CYS A 136 -9.04 0.60 -5.08
CA CYS A 136 -8.10 1.49 -5.75
C CYS A 136 -6.84 0.70 -6.09
N GLY A 137 -6.33 0.88 -7.30
CA GLY A 137 -5.03 0.35 -7.70
C GLY A 137 -3.89 1.25 -7.27
N ASP A 138 -2.86 1.28 -8.09
CA ASP A 138 -1.59 1.98 -7.84
C ASP A 138 -1.80 3.48 -7.63
N ILE A 139 -1.09 4.02 -6.66
CA ILE A 139 -1.12 5.46 -6.36
C ILE A 139 0.24 6.11 -6.66
N HIS A 140 1.33 5.41 -6.32
CA HIS A 140 2.70 5.83 -6.64
C HIS A 140 2.97 7.31 -6.29
N GLY A 141 2.69 7.71 -5.05
CA GLY A 141 2.99 9.06 -4.61
C GLY A 141 2.21 10.16 -5.29
N GLN A 142 1.13 9.84 -6.02
CA GLN A 142 0.26 10.83 -6.68
C GLN A 142 -0.79 11.35 -5.67
N PHE A 143 -0.32 12.13 -4.70
CA PHE A 143 -1.12 12.57 -3.56
C PHE A 143 -2.34 13.40 -3.99
N VAL A 144 -2.17 14.23 -5.01
CA VAL A 144 -3.28 15.06 -5.55
C VAL A 144 -4.39 14.16 -6.12
N ASP A 145 -4.01 13.09 -6.82
CA ASP A 145 -4.99 12.15 -7.38
C ASP A 145 -5.67 11.32 -6.28
N LEU A 146 -4.91 10.94 -5.25
CA LEU A 146 -5.50 10.29 -4.05
C LEU A 146 -6.58 11.19 -3.43
N LYS A 147 -6.31 12.50 -3.28
CA LYS A 147 -7.32 13.46 -2.78
C LYS A 147 -8.53 13.54 -3.70
N ARG A 148 -8.33 13.50 -5.02
CA ARG A 148 -9.43 13.48 -6.00
C ARG A 148 -10.29 12.22 -5.85
N ILE A 149 -9.65 11.05 -5.62
CA ILE A 149 -10.37 9.79 -5.37
C ILE A 149 -11.26 9.94 -4.14
N PHE A 150 -10.70 10.39 -3.01
CA PHE A 150 -11.49 10.60 -1.78
C PHE A 150 -12.64 11.59 -1.99
N ASN A 151 -12.38 12.72 -2.65
CA ASN A 151 -13.40 13.72 -2.92
C ASN A 151 -14.56 13.17 -3.77
N LYS A 152 -14.26 12.27 -4.70
CA LYS A 152 -15.27 11.70 -5.60
C LYS A 152 -16.00 10.51 -5.00
N MET A 153 -15.28 9.65 -4.29
CA MET A 153 -15.82 8.37 -3.81
C MET A 153 -16.31 8.43 -2.35
N GLY A 154 -15.90 9.46 -1.62
CA GLY A 154 -16.19 9.60 -0.19
C GLY A 154 -15.02 9.20 0.68
N TYR A 155 -15.10 9.55 1.93
CA TYR A 155 -14.05 9.39 2.94
C TYR A 155 -14.39 8.30 3.96
N PRO A 156 -13.38 7.61 4.53
CA PRO A 156 -13.64 6.75 5.71
C PRO A 156 -14.21 7.57 6.89
N PRO A 157 -15.06 6.99 7.74
CA PRO A 157 -15.53 5.61 7.71
C PRO A 157 -16.75 5.36 6.82
N PHE A 158 -17.31 6.41 6.21
CA PHE A 158 -18.55 6.32 5.43
C PHE A 158 -18.37 5.54 4.13
N THR A 159 -17.13 5.54 3.58
CA THR A 159 -16.74 4.75 2.42
C THR A 159 -15.63 3.78 2.82
N LYS A 160 -15.89 2.51 2.62
CA LYS A 160 -14.88 1.49 2.78
C LYS A 160 -13.90 1.51 1.60
N UNK A 161 -12.49 1.31 1.64
CA UNK A 161 -11.50 1.26 0.71
C UNK A 161 -10.71 0.13 0.90
N UNK A 162 -10.00 -0.51 -0.27
CA UNK A 162 -9.03 -1.27 -0.45
C UNK A 162 -8.24 -0.72 -1.35
N PHE A 163 -7.08 -0.52 -1.02
CA PHE A 163 -5.93 -0.18 -1.89
C PHE A 163 -5.18 -1.47 -2.19
N LEU A 164 -4.84 -1.70 -3.45
CA LEU A 164 -4.27 -2.99 -3.86
C LEU A 164 -2.73 -2.98 -3.88
N GLY A 165 -2.11 -1.94 -3.35
CA GLY A 165 -0.66 -1.80 -3.27
C GLY A 165 -0.12 -0.69 -4.15
N ASP A 166 1.21 -0.62 -4.23
CA ASP A 166 1.97 0.38 -5.00
C ASP A 166 1.58 1.81 -4.63
N ILE A 167 1.79 2.09 -3.38
CA ILE A 167 1.46 3.39 -2.78
C ILE A 167 2.61 4.38 -2.97
N VAL A 168 3.85 3.87 -2.86
CA VAL A 168 5.08 4.69 -2.88
C VAL A 168 5.81 4.57 -4.23
N ASP A 169 6.88 5.34 -4.36
CA ASP A 169 7.76 5.43 -5.54
C ASP A 169 7.16 6.19 -6.73
N ARG A 170 8.00 6.55 -7.66
CA ARG A 170 7.72 7.18 -8.97
C ARG A 170 7.19 8.62 -8.85
N GLY A 171 6.17 8.83 -8.03
CA GLY A 171 5.63 10.17 -7.78
C GLY A 171 6.46 10.96 -6.76
N THR A 172 6.09 12.21 -6.53
CA THR A 172 6.86 13.15 -5.72
C THR A 172 6.28 13.38 -4.32
N GLN A 173 5.19 12.70 -3.97
CA GLN A 173 4.53 12.85 -2.67
C GLN A 173 4.17 11.48 -2.08
N SER A 174 5.14 10.55 -2.11
CA SER A 174 4.97 9.21 -1.53
C SER A 174 4.79 9.28 -0.02
N VAL A 175 5.50 10.20 0.66
CA VAL A 175 5.42 10.33 2.12
C VAL A 175 4.02 10.76 2.55
N GLU A 176 3.45 11.82 1.96
CA GLU A 176 2.08 12.25 2.26
C GLU A 176 1.07 11.15 1.95
N THR A 177 1.27 10.47 0.83
CA THR A 177 0.38 9.41 0.36
C THR A 177 0.33 8.27 1.37
N ILE A 178 1.49 7.72 1.74
CA ILE A 178 1.52 6.58 2.68
C ILE A 178 1.11 7.01 4.09
N VAL A 179 1.51 8.19 4.55
CA VAL A 179 1.12 8.70 5.86
C VAL A 179 -0.41 8.81 5.95
N LEU A 180 -1.06 9.39 4.94
CA LEU A 180 -2.52 9.50 4.94
C LEU A 180 -3.19 8.12 4.98
N LEU A 181 -2.70 7.14 4.19
CA LEU A 181 -3.28 5.80 4.20
C LEU A 181 -3.06 5.08 5.54
N LEU A 182 -1.89 5.23 6.16
CA LEU A 182 -1.63 4.66 7.48
C LEU A 182 -2.49 5.31 8.57
N LEU A 183 -2.69 6.63 8.51
CA LEU A 183 -3.59 7.35 9.42
C LEU A 183 -5.01 6.78 9.34
N TYR A 184 -5.53 6.61 8.11
CA TYR A 184 -6.85 6.01 7.93
C TYR A 184 -6.87 4.54 8.39
N LYS A 185 -5.81 3.78 8.14
CA LYS A 185 -5.70 2.37 8.58
C LYS A 185 -5.76 2.25 10.10
N VAL A 186 -5.01 3.09 10.82
CA VAL A 186 -5.01 3.08 12.29
C VAL A 186 -6.37 3.56 12.83
N ARG A 187 -6.92 4.59 12.21
CA ARG A 187 -8.17 5.22 12.68
C ARG A 187 -9.40 4.34 12.43
N TYR A 188 -9.43 3.60 11.30
CA TYR A 188 -10.60 2.81 10.87
C TYR A 188 -10.16 1.42 10.37
N PRO A 189 -9.62 0.57 11.27
CA PRO A 189 -8.96 -0.68 10.86
C PRO A 189 -9.86 -1.70 10.16
N THR A 190 -11.18 -1.63 10.38
CA THR A 190 -12.17 -2.55 9.76
C THR A 190 -12.85 -1.97 8.52
N GLU A 191 -12.62 -0.69 8.21
CA GLU A 191 -13.24 -0.02 7.07
C GLU A 191 -12.20 0.42 6.04
N PHE A 192 -10.91 0.35 6.38
CA PHE A 192 -9.83 0.81 5.52
C PHE A 192 -8.75 -0.28 5.40
N TYR A 193 -8.46 -0.68 4.18
CA TYR A 193 -7.55 -1.77 3.89
C TYR A 193 -6.50 -1.33 2.87
N VAL A 194 -5.25 -1.71 3.14
CA VAL A 194 -4.12 -1.50 2.23
C VAL A 194 -3.44 -2.85 2.06
N LEU A 195 -3.46 -3.38 0.85
CA LEU A 195 -2.68 -4.56 0.48
C LEU A 195 -1.26 -4.13 0.12
N ARG A 196 -0.39 -5.08 0.09
CA ARG A 196 1.01 -4.88 -0.27
C ARG A 196 1.17 -4.94 -1.79
N GLY A 197 1.86 -3.95 -2.37
CA GLY A 197 2.37 -3.99 -3.72
C GLY A 197 3.84 -4.36 -3.76
N ASN A 198 4.39 -4.54 -4.96
CA ASN A 198 5.80 -4.85 -5.12
C ASN A 198 6.71 -3.66 -4.75
N HIS A 199 6.19 -2.44 -4.83
CA HIS A 199 6.92 -1.25 -4.39
C HIS A 199 6.97 -1.09 -2.86
N GLU A 200 6.15 -1.81 -2.11
CA GLU A 200 6.26 -1.87 -0.65
C GLU A 200 7.29 -2.92 -0.20
N CYS A 201 8.34 -3.14 -1.03
CA CYS A 201 9.50 -4.00 -0.75
C CYS A 201 10.75 -3.14 -0.67
N ALA A 202 11.61 -3.42 0.31
CA ALA A 202 12.80 -2.59 0.59
C ALA A 202 13.76 -2.56 -0.61
N SER A 203 13.95 -3.70 -1.29
CA SER A 203 14.77 -3.80 -2.49
C SER A 203 14.29 -2.91 -3.63
N ILE A 204 12.98 -2.64 -3.70
CA ILE A 204 12.36 -1.83 -4.76
C ILE A 204 12.34 -0.35 -4.36
N ASN A 205 11.74 -0.01 -3.22
CA ASN A 205 11.57 1.40 -2.84
C ASN A 205 12.88 2.09 -2.42
N ARG A 206 13.98 1.33 -2.37
CA ARG A 206 15.34 1.88 -2.23
C ARG A 206 15.81 2.58 -3.51
N ILE A 207 15.25 2.18 -4.69
CA ILE A 207 15.77 2.54 -6.01
C ILE A 207 14.78 3.42 -6.80
N TYR A 208 13.47 3.25 -6.57
CA TYR A 208 12.45 3.84 -7.44
C TYR A 208 11.86 5.16 -6.95
N GLY A 209 12.49 5.78 -5.91
CA GLY A 209 12.22 7.17 -5.55
C GLY A 209 11.87 7.42 -4.09
N PHE A 210 11.27 6.49 -3.39
CA PHE A 210 10.81 6.70 -2.01
C PHE A 210 11.96 7.02 -1.05
N TYR A 211 13.07 6.28 -1.16
CA TYR A 211 14.26 6.56 -0.35
C TYR A 211 14.80 7.96 -0.63
N ASP A 212 14.89 8.31 -1.90
CA ASP A 212 15.43 9.63 -2.30
C ASP A 212 14.51 10.77 -1.85
N GLU A 213 13.19 10.58 -1.95
CA GLU A 213 12.20 11.53 -1.42
C GLU A 213 12.40 11.77 0.09
N ILE A 214 12.57 10.69 0.87
CA ILE A 214 12.82 10.80 2.31
C ILE A 214 14.15 11.54 2.57
N ASN A 215 15.20 11.21 1.81
CA ASN A 215 16.51 11.84 1.94
C ASN A 215 16.44 13.35 1.67
N GLU A 216 15.77 13.73 0.59
CA GLU A 216 15.60 15.14 0.22
C GLU A 216 14.86 15.92 1.31
N ARG A 217 13.83 15.32 1.90
CA ARG A 217 12.93 15.98 2.85
C ARG A 217 13.45 16.00 4.28
N TYR A 218 14.05 14.90 4.73
CA TYR A 218 14.45 14.76 6.15
C TYR A 218 15.97 14.75 6.36
N GLY A 219 16.73 14.74 5.27
CA GLY A 219 18.18 14.83 5.29
C GLY A 219 18.89 13.49 5.50
N HIS A 220 20.17 13.48 5.15
CA HIS A 220 21.01 12.29 5.05
C HIS A 220 21.10 11.48 6.36
N HIS A 221 21.08 12.16 7.51
CA HIS A 221 21.17 11.48 8.82
C HIS A 221 19.86 10.78 9.21
N ASN A 222 18.74 11.25 8.68
CA ASN A 222 17.40 10.76 9.06
C ASN A 222 16.80 9.78 8.03
N VAL A 223 17.31 9.78 6.79
CA VAL A 223 16.70 8.99 5.71
C VAL A 223 16.68 7.50 6.04
N ARG A 224 17.80 6.93 6.45
CA ARG A 224 17.90 5.48 6.68
C ARG A 224 16.98 5.02 7.82
N PRO A 225 17.02 5.63 9.02
CA PRO A 225 16.12 5.20 10.10
C PRO A 225 14.64 5.31 9.72
N LEU A 226 14.24 6.42 9.09
CA LEU A 226 12.83 6.64 8.73
C LEU A 226 12.39 5.67 7.62
N TRP A 227 13.22 5.45 6.61
CA TRP A 227 12.97 4.50 5.53
C TRP A 227 12.85 3.05 6.06
N GLU A 228 13.79 2.65 6.93
CA GLU A 228 13.72 1.33 7.58
C GLU A 228 12.44 1.19 8.38
N ARG A 229 12.01 2.25 9.06
CA ARG A 229 10.77 2.24 9.85
C ARG A 229 9.55 2.01 8.96
N PHE A 230 9.45 2.72 7.83
CA PHE A 230 8.36 2.47 6.85
C PHE A 230 8.39 1.02 6.35
N ASN A 231 9.56 0.50 5.99
CA ASN A 231 9.68 -0.87 5.46
C ASN A 231 9.32 -1.92 6.51
N MET A 232 9.61 -1.68 7.78
CA MET A 232 9.14 -2.57 8.87
C MET A 232 7.61 -2.58 8.94
N THR A 233 6.96 -1.44 8.69
CA THR A 233 5.49 -1.38 8.62
C THR A 233 4.97 -2.09 7.35
N PHE A 234 5.59 -1.84 6.20
CA PHE A 234 5.24 -2.49 4.93
C PHE A 234 5.33 -4.02 5.01
N ALA A 235 6.32 -4.53 5.74
CA ALA A 235 6.49 -5.97 5.95
C ALA A 235 5.26 -6.63 6.60
N TRP A 236 4.40 -5.87 7.25
CA TRP A 236 3.18 -6.36 7.88
C TRP A 236 1.93 -6.15 7.02
N LEU A 237 2.02 -5.48 5.85
CA LEU A 237 0.88 -5.33 4.96
C LEU A 237 0.38 -6.71 4.48
N PRO A 238 -0.94 -6.93 4.45
CA PRO A 238 -1.51 -8.17 3.90
C PRO A 238 -1.32 -8.24 2.39
N PHE A 239 -1.14 -9.45 1.87
CA PHE A 239 -0.90 -9.66 0.43
C PHE A 239 -2.21 -9.72 -0.37
N VAL A 240 -3.29 -10.18 0.23
CA VAL A 240 -4.49 -10.61 -0.50
C VAL A 240 -5.75 -10.13 0.22
N GLY A 241 -6.77 -9.79 -0.57
CA GLY A 241 -8.11 -9.49 -0.09
C GLY A 241 -9.14 -10.43 -0.70
N LEU A 242 -10.18 -10.78 0.06
CA LEU A 242 -11.31 -11.59 -0.42
C LEU A 242 -12.60 -10.86 -0.09
N VAL A 243 -13.34 -10.47 -1.13
CA VAL A 243 -14.58 -9.72 -0.99
C VAL A 243 -15.77 -10.69 -1.14
N SER A 244 -16.52 -10.87 -0.06
CA SER A 244 -17.74 -11.71 -0.01
C SER A 244 -17.55 -13.14 -0.55
N ASP A 245 -16.41 -13.73 -0.33
CA ASP A 245 -16.05 -15.08 -0.78
C ASP A 245 -16.11 -15.27 -2.31
N CYS A 246 -16.14 -14.17 -3.08
CA CYS A 246 -16.35 -14.18 -4.53
C CYS A 246 -15.25 -13.48 -5.32
N ILE A 247 -14.66 -12.41 -4.79
CA ILE A 247 -13.66 -11.61 -5.52
C ILE A 247 -12.35 -11.71 -4.78
N LEU A 248 -11.38 -12.35 -5.41
CA LEU A 248 -10.01 -12.41 -4.90
C LEU A 248 -9.21 -11.23 -5.46
N CYS A 249 -8.58 -10.48 -4.57
CA CYS A 249 -7.85 -9.24 -4.88
C CYS A 249 -6.39 -9.39 -4.46
N MET A 250 -5.47 -9.01 -5.34
CA MET A 250 -4.04 -8.98 -5.07
C MET A 250 -3.40 -7.93 -5.95
N HIS A 251 -2.16 -7.61 -5.69
CA HIS A 251 -1.45 -6.61 -6.48
C HIS A 251 -0.95 -7.18 -7.83
N GLY A 252 -0.14 -8.22 -7.80
CA GLY A 252 0.41 -8.86 -8.99
C GLY A 252 -0.59 -9.81 -9.64
N GLY A 253 -0.46 -11.09 -9.41
CA GLY A 253 -1.34 -12.08 -10.05
C GLY A 253 -1.41 -13.39 -9.29
N ILE A 254 -2.01 -14.37 -9.93
CA ILE A 254 -2.20 -15.69 -9.34
C ILE A 254 -0.88 -16.48 -9.49
N ALA A 255 -0.38 -16.94 -8.36
CA ALA A 255 0.81 -17.78 -8.34
C ALA A 255 0.50 -19.16 -8.93
N PRO A 256 1.39 -19.72 -9.78
CA PRO A 256 1.21 -21.07 -10.30
C PRO A 256 1.07 -22.15 -9.22
N GLU A 257 1.69 -21.94 -8.06
CA GLU A 257 1.69 -22.86 -6.93
C GLU A 257 0.43 -22.73 -6.05
N MET A 258 -0.42 -21.76 -6.32
CA MET A 258 -1.63 -21.54 -5.54
C MET A 258 -2.71 -22.55 -5.93
N THR A 259 -2.96 -23.50 -5.06
CA THR A 259 -3.97 -24.56 -5.30
C THR A 259 -5.26 -24.35 -4.49
N ASN A 260 -5.19 -23.56 -3.42
CA ASN A 260 -6.37 -23.29 -2.60
C ASN A 260 -6.18 -22.02 -1.74
N ILE A 261 -7.29 -21.48 -1.30
CA ILE A 261 -7.35 -20.23 -0.55
C ILE A 261 -6.70 -20.32 0.85
N GLN A 262 -6.61 -21.53 1.42
CA GLN A 262 -6.00 -21.70 2.75
C GLN A 262 -4.52 -21.33 2.75
N GLN A 263 -3.83 -21.55 1.62
CA GLN A 263 -2.43 -21.13 1.49
C GLN A 263 -2.28 -19.62 1.74
N LEU A 264 -3.25 -18.81 1.25
CA LEU A 264 -3.23 -17.35 1.41
C LEU A 264 -3.44 -16.92 2.87
N ARG A 265 -4.21 -17.71 3.65
CA ARG A 265 -4.40 -17.43 5.08
C ARG A 265 -3.15 -17.74 5.90
N MET A 266 -2.28 -18.60 5.37
CA MET A 266 -1.06 -19.07 6.06
C MET A 266 0.19 -18.27 5.69
N LEU A 267 0.07 -17.28 4.79
CA LEU A 267 1.20 -16.43 4.42
C LEU A 267 1.79 -15.74 5.66
N ARG A 268 3.10 -15.85 5.82
CA ARG A 268 3.78 -15.35 7.00
C ARG A 268 4.14 -13.88 6.88
N ARG A 269 3.96 -13.15 7.94
CA ARG A 269 4.40 -11.77 8.10
C ARG A 269 5.09 -11.61 9.46
N PRO A 270 6.08 -10.76 9.64
CA PRO A 270 6.55 -9.78 8.65
C PRO A 270 7.42 -10.42 7.56
N SER A 271 7.37 -9.82 6.36
CA SER A 271 8.24 -10.17 5.24
C SER A 271 8.78 -8.88 4.63
N ILE A 272 10.06 -8.58 4.79
CA ILE A 272 10.65 -7.33 4.27
C ILE A 272 10.75 -7.39 2.76
N ASP A 273 11.39 -8.43 2.24
CA ASP A 273 11.39 -8.78 0.82
C ASP A 273 11.01 -10.25 0.71
N PRO A 274 9.99 -10.60 -0.10
CA PRO A 274 9.61 -12.00 -0.26
C PRO A 274 10.76 -12.84 -0.82
N PRO A 275 10.91 -14.08 -0.34
CA PRO A 275 11.95 -14.99 -0.87
C PRO A 275 11.73 -15.29 -2.37
N VAL A 276 12.84 -15.64 -3.06
CA VAL A 276 12.79 -15.99 -4.49
C VAL A 276 13.20 -17.46 -4.63
N PRO A 277 12.34 -18.34 -5.16
CA PRO A 277 10.92 -18.17 -5.50
C PRO A 277 10.00 -18.30 -4.29
N SER A 278 8.81 -17.73 -4.36
CA SER A 278 7.79 -17.90 -3.32
C SER A 278 6.40 -17.51 -3.81
N LEU A 279 5.38 -18.04 -3.16
CA LEU A 279 3.99 -17.65 -3.36
C LEU A 279 3.81 -16.13 -3.13
N GLU A 280 4.45 -15.60 -2.09
CA GLU A 280 4.40 -14.17 -1.77
C GLU A 280 4.96 -13.30 -2.91
N LEU A 281 6.05 -13.77 -3.53
CA LEU A 281 6.66 -13.05 -4.66
C LEU A 281 5.70 -13.00 -5.85
N ASP A 282 5.11 -14.13 -6.19
CA ASP A 282 4.18 -14.22 -7.33
C ASP A 282 2.95 -13.31 -7.11
N LEU A 283 2.41 -13.30 -5.88
CA LEU A 283 1.26 -12.43 -5.56
C LEU A 283 1.56 -10.94 -5.76
N LEU A 284 2.85 -10.55 -5.75
CA LEU A 284 3.27 -9.16 -5.97
C LEU A 284 3.72 -8.90 -7.42
N TRP A 285 4.17 -9.94 -8.17
CA TRP A 285 4.85 -9.73 -9.44
C TRP A 285 4.26 -10.50 -10.62
N ALA A 286 3.44 -11.51 -10.39
CA ALA A 286 2.93 -12.31 -11.51
C ALA A 286 1.98 -11.47 -12.39
N ASP A 287 2.19 -11.60 -13.70
CA ASP A 287 1.24 -11.07 -14.70
C ASP A 287 0.31 -12.20 -15.13
N PRO A 288 -0.99 -11.95 -15.25
CA PRO A 288 -1.95 -12.96 -15.70
C PRO A 288 -1.82 -13.32 -17.18
#